data_5dd6d2a5edab71878c2a33fba6661ca1
#
_entry.id   5dd6d2a5edab71878c2a33fba6661ca1
#
_cell.length_a   1.000
_cell.length_b   1.000
_cell.length_c   1.000
_cell.angle_alpha   90.00
_cell.angle_beta   90.00
_cell.angle_gamma   90.00
#
_symmetry.space_group_name_H-M   'P 1'
#
loop_
_entity.id
_entity.type
_entity.pdbx_description
1 polymer ?
#
loop_
_entity_poly.entity_id
_entity_poly.type
_entity_poly.pdbx_seq_one_letter_code
_entity_poly.pdbx_strand_id
1 'polypeptide(L)'
;LLERIPLFWKHLNFTWKSTVRNLIRYKKRFFMTIFGIGGCMALMVVGFGLKDCIYEIVSLQYEKVQFYDAATYMSDDISEENRQQLHDYLDQNADIKETIEARMQKTDVKSASGKKTLYLMVPSDNEKIEDFLSFHSRTNKDEVYSLKKDEVILTEKMASLLNVKVGDELTIEDEDRGDQTVTVGAICENYMSHYLYLSPEKYEELYGVPAEYNTIIYSVKDGKDDQIEKIGTKLLSMDGVLNVSYTSSIEGRLDDMLRSLNLVIVVLIVSAGMLAFVVLYNLNNINITERQRELATLKVLGFYDGEVASYVYRENILLTIIGSVVGMVLGNLLHRYIILTVEVEEAMFGRQIHWQSYLYSFLFTVAFSLFVNWVMFYKLKKIDMVESLKSVE
;
A
#
# COMPACT_ATOMS: atom_id res chain seq x y z
N LEU A 1 -34.40 10.63 19.86
CA LEU A 1 -33.06 10.20 20.33
C LEU A 1 -32.08 11.37 20.36
N LEU A 2 -32.03 12.24 19.35
CA LEU A 2 -31.10 13.39 19.26
C LEU A 2 -31.49 14.55 20.20
N GLU A 3 -32.76 14.65 20.63
CA GLU A 3 -33.22 15.60 21.66
C GLU A 3 -32.58 15.33 23.04
N ARG A 4 -31.99 14.11 23.22
CA ARG A 4 -31.24 13.74 24.43
C ARG A 4 -29.79 14.27 24.45
N ILE A 5 -29.32 14.85 23.34
CA ILE A 5 -28.00 15.49 23.26
C ILE A 5 -28.20 17.01 23.18
N PRO A 6 -28.43 17.70 24.33
CA PRO A 6 -28.83 19.10 24.34
C PRO A 6 -27.77 20.06 23.77
N LEU A 7 -26.48 19.66 23.82
CA LEU A 7 -25.39 20.52 23.38
C LEU A 7 -25.41 20.77 21.86
N PHE A 8 -25.76 19.75 21.07
CA PHE A 8 -25.86 19.84 19.61
C PHE A 8 -27.18 20.41 19.15
N TRP A 9 -28.30 20.04 19.85
CA TRP A 9 -29.67 20.38 19.47
C TRP A 9 -29.98 21.88 19.66
N LYS A 10 -29.39 22.54 20.65
CA LYS A 10 -29.64 23.97 20.94
C LYS A 10 -29.11 24.91 19.85
N HIS A 11 -28.02 24.54 19.18
CA HIS A 11 -27.36 25.37 18.17
C HIS A 11 -27.88 25.21 16.73
N LEU A 12 -28.78 24.23 16.49
CA LEU A 12 -29.37 24.00 15.19
C LEU A 12 -30.56 24.91 14.92
N ASN A 13 -30.60 25.56 13.74
CA ASN A 13 -31.74 26.30 13.24
C ASN A 13 -32.94 25.38 13.01
N PHE A 14 -34.14 25.93 12.96
CA PHE A 14 -35.40 25.19 12.76
C PHE A 14 -35.34 24.25 11.55
N THR A 15 -34.77 24.74 10.45
CA THR A 15 -34.62 23.99 9.17
C THR A 15 -33.77 22.74 9.35
N TRP A 16 -32.64 22.84 10.04
CA TRP A 16 -31.74 21.70 10.32
C TRP A 16 -32.41 20.71 11.28
N LYS A 17 -33.15 21.18 12.29
CA LYS A 17 -33.91 20.32 13.19
C LYS A 17 -34.97 19.51 12.44
N SER A 18 -35.66 20.13 11.48
CA SER A 18 -36.64 19.47 10.61
C SER A 18 -35.98 18.41 9.72
N THR A 19 -34.83 18.71 9.09
CA THR A 19 -34.09 17.77 8.26
C THR A 19 -33.68 16.53 9.06
N VAL A 20 -33.11 16.71 10.25
CA VAL A 20 -32.69 15.60 11.11
C VAL A 20 -33.88 14.74 11.58
N ARG A 21 -35.01 15.36 11.91
CA ARG A 21 -36.23 14.60 12.25
C ARG A 21 -36.75 13.78 11.09
N ASN A 22 -36.73 14.30 9.88
CA ASN A 22 -37.10 13.56 8.67
C ASN A 22 -36.19 12.37 8.39
N LEU A 23 -34.87 12.53 8.52
CA LEU A 23 -33.91 11.44 8.37
C LEU A 23 -34.19 10.27 9.32
N ILE A 24 -34.48 10.57 10.58
CA ILE A 24 -34.78 9.54 11.59
C ILE A 24 -36.16 8.89 11.35
N ARG A 25 -37.11 9.63 10.79
CA ARG A 25 -38.47 9.11 10.48
C ARG A 25 -38.41 8.02 9.42
N TYR A 26 -37.56 8.16 8.38
CA TYR A 26 -37.43 7.23 7.25
C TYR A 26 -36.19 6.37 7.36
N LYS A 27 -36.06 5.55 8.41
CA LYS A 27 -34.87 4.75 8.74
C LYS A 27 -34.39 3.86 7.60
N LYS A 28 -35.29 3.17 6.87
CA LYS A 28 -34.90 2.28 5.76
C LYS A 28 -34.13 3.08 4.67
N ARG A 29 -34.66 4.23 4.27
CA ARG A 29 -34.04 5.12 3.29
C ARG A 29 -32.72 5.67 3.80
N PHE A 30 -32.68 6.10 5.06
CA PHE A 30 -31.47 6.60 5.71
C PHE A 30 -30.31 5.59 5.61
N PHE A 31 -30.54 4.34 6.03
CA PHE A 31 -29.52 3.30 5.94
C PHE A 31 -29.17 2.93 4.50
N MET A 32 -30.14 2.80 3.61
CA MET A 32 -29.91 2.51 2.20
C MET A 32 -29.01 3.58 1.57
N THR A 33 -29.26 4.85 1.85
CA THR A 33 -28.49 5.96 1.30
C THR A 33 -27.08 6.00 1.90
N ILE A 34 -26.92 5.81 3.23
CA ILE A 34 -25.60 5.79 3.87
C ILE A 34 -24.77 4.62 3.35
N PHE A 35 -25.32 3.42 3.26
CA PHE A 35 -24.58 2.28 2.73
C PHE A 35 -24.27 2.41 1.22
N GLY A 36 -25.17 3.01 0.45
CA GLY A 36 -24.93 3.30 -0.96
C GLY A 36 -23.78 4.28 -1.16
N ILE A 37 -23.83 5.44 -0.50
CA ILE A 37 -22.76 6.46 -0.55
C ILE A 37 -21.48 5.92 0.08
N GLY A 38 -21.59 5.27 1.23
CA GLY A 38 -20.48 4.68 1.94
C GLY A 38 -19.77 3.59 1.13
N GLY A 39 -20.51 2.75 0.41
CA GLY A 39 -19.94 1.75 -0.49
C GLY A 39 -19.14 2.37 -1.63
N CYS A 40 -19.67 3.43 -2.26
CA CYS A 40 -18.95 4.16 -3.31
C CYS A 40 -17.68 4.83 -2.78
N MET A 41 -17.79 5.49 -1.63
CA MET A 41 -16.65 6.10 -0.95
C MET A 41 -15.60 5.05 -0.57
N ALA A 42 -16.03 3.88 -0.06
CA ALA A 42 -15.14 2.78 0.28
C ALA A 42 -14.34 2.29 -0.92
N LEU A 43 -14.97 2.12 -2.09
CA LEU A 43 -14.28 1.72 -3.32
C LEU A 43 -13.26 2.78 -3.78
N MET A 44 -13.57 4.06 -3.63
CA MET A 44 -12.60 5.13 -3.93
C MET A 44 -11.41 5.10 -2.98
N VAL A 45 -11.64 4.92 -1.67
CA VAL A 45 -10.56 4.78 -0.69
C VAL A 45 -9.68 3.58 -1.01
N VAL A 46 -10.26 2.45 -1.43
CA VAL A 46 -9.49 1.27 -1.89
C VAL A 46 -8.66 1.59 -3.12
N GLY A 47 -9.23 2.25 -4.13
CA GLY A 47 -8.51 2.58 -5.37
C GLY A 47 -7.31 3.49 -5.12
N PHE A 48 -7.50 4.57 -4.36
CA PHE A 48 -6.41 5.48 -3.98
C PHE A 48 -5.43 4.83 -2.99
N GLY A 49 -5.93 4.03 -2.05
CA GLY A 49 -5.09 3.31 -1.09
C GLY A 49 -4.20 2.27 -1.76
N LEU A 50 -4.69 1.53 -2.76
CA LEU A 50 -3.86 0.63 -3.56
C LEU A 50 -2.75 1.38 -4.29
N LYS A 51 -3.07 2.55 -4.85
CA LYS A 51 -2.06 3.42 -5.45
C LYS A 51 -0.96 3.77 -4.44
N ASP A 52 -1.34 4.27 -3.26
CA ASP A 52 -0.37 4.65 -2.24
C ASP A 52 0.54 3.47 -1.88
N CYS A 53 -0.04 2.33 -1.53
CA CYS A 53 0.69 1.14 -1.09
C CYS A 53 1.65 0.58 -2.14
N ILE A 54 1.30 0.69 -3.43
CA ILE A 54 2.13 0.20 -4.52
C ILE A 54 3.28 1.17 -4.79
N TYR A 55 3.00 2.49 -4.85
CA TYR A 55 4.04 3.49 -5.10
C TYR A 55 5.01 3.68 -3.92
N GLU A 56 4.58 3.36 -2.70
CA GLU A 56 5.42 3.45 -1.51
C GLU A 56 6.49 2.34 -1.44
N ILE A 57 6.35 1.24 -2.20
CA ILE A 57 7.29 0.10 -2.18
C ILE A 57 8.73 0.56 -2.40
N VAL A 58 8.95 1.39 -3.43
CA VAL A 58 10.28 1.87 -3.82
C VAL A 58 10.92 2.67 -2.68
N SER A 59 10.20 3.67 -2.16
CA SER A 59 10.74 4.51 -1.07
C SER A 59 10.91 3.73 0.24
N LEU A 60 10.01 2.80 0.55
CA LEU A 60 10.17 1.95 1.74
C LEU A 60 11.37 1.03 1.62
N GLN A 61 11.59 0.43 0.44
CA GLN A 61 12.72 -0.48 0.23
C GLN A 61 14.05 0.26 0.26
N TYR A 62 14.19 1.34 -0.51
CA TYR A 62 15.50 1.97 -0.76
C TYR A 62 15.83 3.16 0.13
N GLU A 63 14.86 3.71 0.87
CA GLU A 63 15.12 4.76 1.87
C GLU A 63 15.12 4.24 3.31
N LYS A 64 14.52 3.04 3.58
CA LYS A 64 14.38 2.54 4.96
C LYS A 64 14.98 1.17 5.22
N VAL A 65 15.12 0.33 4.19
CA VAL A 65 15.62 -1.04 4.33
C VAL A 65 17.00 -1.21 3.72
N GLN A 66 17.21 -0.72 2.50
CA GLN A 66 18.48 -0.83 1.77
C GLN A 66 19.11 0.54 1.55
N PHE A 67 20.37 0.69 1.94
CA PHE A 67 21.10 1.98 1.88
C PHE A 67 22.31 1.94 0.96
N TYR A 68 22.47 0.88 0.15
CA TYR A 68 23.56 0.75 -0.80
C TYR A 68 23.14 1.11 -2.22
N ASP A 69 24.12 1.51 -3.04
CA ASP A 69 23.86 1.99 -4.40
C ASP A 69 23.99 0.87 -5.45
N ALA A 70 24.86 -0.10 -5.21
CA ALA A 70 25.04 -1.22 -6.13
C ALA A 70 25.61 -2.47 -5.46
N ALA A 71 25.41 -3.61 -6.15
CA ALA A 71 25.98 -4.90 -5.82
C ALA A 71 26.62 -5.53 -7.05
N THR A 72 27.87 -5.95 -6.92
CA THR A 72 28.66 -6.66 -7.96
C THR A 72 28.71 -8.13 -7.64
N TYR A 73 28.25 -8.96 -8.55
CA TYR A 73 28.23 -10.41 -8.42
C TYR A 73 29.43 -11.01 -9.15
N MET A 74 30.19 -11.84 -8.46
CA MET A 74 31.37 -12.51 -8.95
C MET A 74 31.08 -13.99 -9.22
N SER A 75 31.88 -14.59 -10.10
CA SER A 75 31.87 -16.04 -10.25
C SER A 75 32.45 -16.72 -9.00
N ASP A 76 31.89 -17.86 -8.62
CA ASP A 76 32.43 -18.67 -7.52
C ASP A 76 33.85 -19.16 -7.84
N ASP A 77 34.23 -19.28 -9.14
CA ASP A 77 35.54 -19.68 -9.63
C ASP A 77 36.48 -18.50 -9.91
N ILE A 78 36.22 -17.28 -9.40
CA ILE A 78 37.09 -16.12 -9.61
C ILE A 78 38.48 -16.37 -9.03
N SER A 79 39.52 -16.05 -9.81
CA SER A 79 40.89 -16.18 -9.30
C SER A 79 41.18 -15.13 -8.20
N GLU A 80 42.06 -15.48 -7.27
CA GLU A 80 42.49 -14.55 -6.21
C GLU A 80 43.11 -13.26 -6.78
N GLU A 81 43.80 -13.34 -7.92
CA GLU A 81 44.37 -12.19 -8.61
C GLU A 81 43.26 -11.22 -9.09
N ASN A 82 42.21 -11.76 -9.72
CA ASN A 82 41.09 -10.96 -10.22
C ASN A 82 40.27 -10.39 -9.05
N ARG A 83 40.09 -11.16 -7.99
CA ARG A 83 39.44 -10.69 -6.77
C ARG A 83 40.20 -9.51 -6.15
N GLN A 84 41.53 -9.63 -6.05
CA GLN A 84 42.36 -8.55 -5.52
C GLN A 84 42.31 -7.31 -6.40
N GLN A 85 42.29 -7.45 -7.74
CA GLN A 85 42.14 -6.31 -8.63
C GLN A 85 40.80 -5.58 -8.45
N LEU A 86 39.72 -6.30 -8.16
CA LEU A 86 38.41 -5.70 -7.84
C LEU A 86 38.48 -4.89 -6.53
N HIS A 87 39.06 -5.45 -5.46
CA HIS A 87 39.26 -4.77 -4.20
C HIS A 87 40.14 -3.54 -4.37
N ASP A 88 41.28 -3.66 -5.01
CA ASP A 88 42.20 -2.55 -5.26
C ASP A 88 41.52 -1.41 -6.04
N TYR A 89 40.68 -1.73 -7.01
CA TYR A 89 39.92 -0.72 -7.73
C TYR A 89 38.87 0.00 -6.84
N LEU A 90 38.15 -0.75 -6.04
CA LEU A 90 37.14 -0.17 -5.14
C LEU A 90 37.77 0.68 -4.04
N ASP A 91 38.87 0.20 -3.43
CA ASP A 91 39.59 0.88 -2.35
C ASP A 91 40.30 2.15 -2.83
N GLN A 92 40.80 2.18 -4.05
CA GLN A 92 41.48 3.32 -4.65
C GLN A 92 40.49 4.34 -5.26
N ASN A 93 39.23 3.98 -5.40
CA ASN A 93 38.24 4.85 -6.02
C ASN A 93 37.73 5.87 -4.97
N ALA A 94 38.07 7.15 -5.19
CA ALA A 94 37.71 8.23 -4.27
C ALA A 94 36.19 8.47 -4.14
N ASP A 95 35.39 7.99 -5.11
CA ASP A 95 33.93 8.14 -5.13
C ASP A 95 33.24 7.08 -4.25
N ILE A 96 33.89 5.96 -3.96
CA ILE A 96 33.38 4.92 -3.07
C ILE A 96 33.36 5.45 -1.62
N LYS A 97 32.24 5.24 -0.94
CA LYS A 97 32.08 5.56 0.47
C LYS A 97 32.45 4.37 1.33
N GLU A 98 31.83 3.25 1.09
CA GLU A 98 31.98 2.01 1.84
C GLU A 98 31.70 0.80 0.98
N THR A 99 32.31 -0.34 1.33
CA THR A 99 32.11 -1.63 0.66
C THR A 99 31.95 -2.73 1.69
N ILE A 100 31.19 -3.77 1.39
CA ILE A 100 31.11 -5.01 2.17
C ILE A 100 31.01 -6.19 1.23
N GLU A 101 31.70 -7.28 1.55
CA GLU A 101 31.51 -8.55 0.86
C GLU A 101 30.35 -9.34 1.49
N ALA A 102 29.69 -10.11 0.66
CA ALA A 102 28.64 -11.04 1.09
C ALA A 102 28.65 -12.30 0.21
N ARG A 103 28.22 -13.40 0.79
CA ARG A 103 27.76 -14.55 0.01
C ARG A 103 26.28 -14.37 -0.29
N MET A 104 25.95 -14.41 -1.57
CA MET A 104 24.57 -14.38 -2.05
C MET A 104 24.30 -15.67 -2.82
N GLN A 105 23.34 -16.46 -2.33
CA GLN A 105 22.98 -17.73 -2.94
C GLN A 105 21.47 -17.86 -3.01
N LYS A 106 20.94 -18.19 -4.18
CA LYS A 106 19.53 -18.55 -4.30
C LYS A 106 19.35 -19.97 -3.81
N THR A 107 18.48 -20.15 -2.81
CA THR A 107 18.27 -21.45 -2.17
C THR A 107 16.78 -21.66 -1.89
N ASP A 108 16.42 -22.93 -1.74
CA ASP A 108 15.08 -23.31 -1.35
C ASP A 108 15.01 -23.53 0.15
N VAL A 109 13.95 -23.03 0.75
CA VAL A 109 13.68 -23.24 2.17
C VAL A 109 12.34 -23.94 2.36
N LYS A 110 12.29 -24.80 3.35
CA LYS A 110 11.11 -25.63 3.65
C LYS A 110 10.65 -25.43 5.09
N SER A 111 9.34 -25.31 5.24
CA SER A 111 8.64 -25.35 6.53
C SER A 111 7.57 -26.44 6.52
N ALA A 112 6.84 -26.59 7.61
CA ALA A 112 5.65 -27.45 7.67
C ALA A 112 4.55 -27.05 6.67
N SER A 113 4.53 -25.78 6.23
CA SER A 113 3.50 -25.24 5.32
C SER A 113 3.88 -25.32 3.84
N GLY A 114 5.13 -25.67 3.51
CA GLY A 114 5.56 -25.80 2.12
C GLY A 114 7.02 -25.41 1.89
N LYS A 115 7.37 -25.33 0.62
CA LYS A 115 8.70 -24.99 0.11
C LYS A 115 8.63 -23.68 -0.68
N LYS A 116 9.60 -22.79 -0.49
CA LYS A 116 9.74 -21.52 -1.20
C LYS A 116 11.22 -21.22 -1.45
N THR A 117 11.48 -20.46 -2.50
CA THR A 117 12.82 -20.02 -2.88
C THR A 117 13.10 -18.62 -2.34
N LEU A 118 14.30 -18.38 -1.79
CA LEU A 118 14.77 -17.08 -1.33
C LEU A 118 16.28 -16.90 -1.61
N TYR A 119 16.81 -15.75 -1.26
CA TYR A 119 18.25 -15.49 -1.25
C TYR A 119 18.79 -15.68 0.17
N LEU A 120 19.72 -16.60 0.33
CA LEU A 120 20.57 -16.71 1.50
C LEU A 120 21.65 -15.65 1.39
N MET A 121 21.77 -14.78 2.40
CA MET A 121 22.78 -13.73 2.46
C MET A 121 23.60 -13.86 3.72
N VAL A 122 24.92 -13.97 3.54
CA VAL A 122 25.89 -14.04 4.62
C VAL A 122 26.90 -12.90 4.41
N PRO A 123 26.85 -11.82 5.20
CA PRO A 123 27.82 -10.73 5.11
C PRO A 123 29.17 -11.14 5.65
N SER A 124 30.24 -10.46 5.26
CA SER A 124 31.58 -10.66 5.81
C SER A 124 31.77 -10.09 7.23
N ASP A 125 30.89 -9.17 7.62
CA ASP A 125 30.94 -8.48 8.89
C ASP A 125 29.52 -8.17 9.39
N ASN A 126 29.19 -8.66 10.59
CA ASN A 126 27.86 -8.53 11.21
C ASN A 126 27.50 -7.11 11.63
N GLU A 127 28.49 -6.29 11.99
CA GLU A 127 28.27 -4.90 12.40
C GLU A 127 28.21 -4.00 11.17
N LYS A 128 29.12 -4.19 10.23
CA LYS A 128 29.23 -3.37 9.03
C LYS A 128 28.03 -3.50 8.08
N ILE A 129 27.35 -4.65 8.07
CA ILE A 129 26.17 -4.85 7.23
C ILE A 129 25.02 -3.89 7.61
N GLU A 130 24.98 -3.42 8.86
CA GLU A 130 23.95 -2.48 9.34
C GLU A 130 24.07 -1.07 8.71
N ASP A 131 25.24 -0.73 8.13
CA ASP A 131 25.42 0.50 7.34
C ASP A 131 24.77 0.40 5.93
N PHE A 132 24.49 -0.82 5.48
CA PHE A 132 23.94 -1.13 4.17
C PHE A 132 22.48 -1.62 4.21
N LEU A 133 22.09 -2.26 5.33
CA LEU A 133 20.76 -2.85 5.53
C LEU A 133 20.23 -2.53 6.93
N SER A 134 18.97 -2.17 7.00
CA SER A 134 18.29 -2.00 8.28
C SER A 134 17.40 -3.20 8.59
N PHE A 135 17.70 -3.89 9.66
CA PHE A 135 16.89 -4.99 10.18
C PHE A 135 15.96 -4.49 11.27
N HIS A 136 14.73 -4.16 10.93
CA HIS A 136 13.75 -3.64 11.90
C HIS A 136 12.37 -4.28 11.68
N SER A 137 11.52 -4.18 12.70
CA SER A 137 10.16 -4.64 12.64
C SER A 137 9.25 -3.58 11.99
N ARG A 138 8.46 -3.97 11.00
CA ARG A 138 7.46 -3.09 10.38
C ARG A 138 6.37 -2.67 11.38
N THR A 139 5.99 -3.56 12.29
CA THR A 139 4.90 -3.33 13.23
C THR A 139 5.32 -2.57 14.47
N ASN A 140 6.56 -2.72 14.89
CA ASN A 140 7.15 -2.03 16.04
C ASN A 140 8.44 -1.32 15.62
N LYS A 141 8.35 -0.04 15.28
CA LYS A 141 9.47 0.75 14.74
C LYS A 141 10.65 0.91 15.70
N ASP A 142 10.42 0.72 16.99
CA ASP A 142 11.47 0.79 18.02
C ASP A 142 12.25 -0.54 18.15
N GLU A 143 11.80 -1.59 17.46
CA GLU A 143 12.39 -2.91 17.48
C GLU A 143 13.33 -3.07 16.29
N VAL A 144 14.61 -2.84 16.55
CA VAL A 144 15.71 -3.00 15.59
C VAL A 144 16.49 -4.26 15.96
N TYR A 145 16.79 -5.07 14.96
CA TYR A 145 17.53 -6.31 15.11
C TYR A 145 18.96 -6.11 14.64
N SER A 146 19.90 -6.82 15.26
CA SER A 146 21.29 -6.91 14.82
C SER A 146 21.60 -8.34 14.43
N LEU A 147 22.37 -8.53 13.37
CA LEU A 147 22.78 -9.86 12.91
C LEU A 147 23.89 -10.38 13.86
N LYS A 148 23.50 -10.90 15.03
CA LYS A 148 24.42 -11.46 16.01
C LYS A 148 24.92 -12.83 15.58
N LYS A 149 25.94 -13.33 16.27
CA LYS A 149 26.65 -14.58 15.97
C LYS A 149 25.76 -15.79 15.71
N ASP A 150 24.66 -15.94 16.45
CA ASP A 150 23.73 -17.08 16.33
C ASP A 150 22.37 -16.66 15.75
N GLU A 151 22.26 -15.42 15.26
CA GLU A 151 20.99 -14.87 14.79
C GLU A 151 20.70 -15.30 13.35
N VAL A 152 19.42 -15.62 13.10
CA VAL A 152 18.87 -15.91 11.78
C VAL A 152 17.70 -14.95 11.56
N ILE A 153 17.82 -14.07 10.59
CA ILE A 153 16.81 -13.06 10.28
C ILE A 153 16.10 -13.42 8.98
N LEU A 154 14.77 -13.53 9.03
CA LEU A 154 13.94 -13.83 7.88
C LEU A 154 13.09 -12.63 7.48
N THR A 155 12.90 -12.39 6.18
CA THR A 155 12.02 -11.31 5.71
C THR A 155 10.54 -11.63 5.97
N GLU A 156 9.75 -10.59 6.35
CA GLU A 156 8.35 -10.70 6.80
C GLU A 156 7.45 -11.41 5.78
N LYS A 157 7.59 -11.09 4.49
CA LYS A 157 6.77 -11.72 3.45
C LYS A 157 7.05 -13.21 3.36
N MET A 158 8.31 -13.62 3.42
CA MET A 158 8.69 -15.03 3.38
C MET A 158 8.18 -15.77 4.63
N ALA A 159 8.31 -15.17 5.81
CA ALA A 159 7.75 -15.73 7.05
C ALA A 159 6.23 -15.96 6.92
N SER A 160 5.51 -15.02 6.31
CA SER A 160 4.07 -15.16 6.04
C SER A 160 3.76 -16.27 5.03
N LEU A 161 4.52 -16.38 3.93
CA LEU A 161 4.34 -17.41 2.90
C LEU A 161 4.59 -18.83 3.44
N LEU A 162 5.58 -18.98 4.30
CA LEU A 162 5.94 -20.24 4.95
C LEU A 162 5.16 -20.50 6.24
N ASN A 163 4.35 -19.52 6.68
CA ASN A 163 3.59 -19.55 7.94
C ASN A 163 4.48 -19.88 9.15
N VAL A 164 5.67 -19.24 9.21
CA VAL A 164 6.63 -19.38 10.31
C VAL A 164 6.69 -18.11 11.16
N LYS A 165 7.03 -18.26 12.43
CA LYS A 165 7.18 -17.20 13.41
C LYS A 165 8.57 -17.25 14.01
N VAL A 166 8.94 -16.22 14.77
CA VAL A 166 10.15 -16.23 15.60
C VAL A 166 10.11 -17.43 16.55
N GLY A 167 11.18 -18.20 16.53
CA GLY A 167 11.35 -19.45 17.29
C GLY A 167 10.99 -20.73 16.52
N ASP A 168 10.39 -20.64 15.33
CA ASP A 168 10.10 -21.80 14.50
C ASP A 168 11.34 -22.26 13.71
N GLU A 169 11.37 -23.56 13.40
CA GLU A 169 12.43 -24.15 12.59
C GLU A 169 12.16 -24.02 11.11
N LEU A 170 13.23 -23.82 10.34
CA LEU A 170 13.25 -23.72 8.90
C LEU A 170 14.37 -24.58 8.34
N THR A 171 14.09 -25.38 7.32
CA THR A 171 15.11 -26.19 6.66
C THR A 171 15.57 -25.49 5.38
N ILE A 172 16.87 -25.23 5.26
CA ILE A 172 17.55 -24.75 4.06
C ILE A 172 17.95 -25.99 3.28
N GLU A 173 17.46 -26.11 2.05
CA GLU A 173 17.85 -27.23 1.17
C GLU A 173 19.15 -26.89 0.44
N ASP A 174 20.14 -27.77 0.54
CA ASP A 174 21.41 -27.66 -0.15
C ASP A 174 21.77 -29.03 -0.72
N GLU A 175 21.74 -29.16 -2.05
CA GLU A 175 21.99 -30.40 -2.78
C GLU A 175 23.44 -30.91 -2.63
N ASP A 176 24.39 -29.97 -2.45
CA ASP A 176 25.83 -30.30 -2.40
C ASP A 176 26.30 -30.62 -0.99
N ARG A 177 25.74 -29.90 0.03
CA ARG A 177 26.23 -29.95 1.43
C ARG A 177 25.22 -30.56 2.39
N GLY A 178 24.03 -30.92 1.91
CA GLY A 178 22.94 -31.48 2.68
C GLY A 178 22.08 -30.43 3.41
N ASP A 179 20.86 -30.80 3.67
CA ASP A 179 19.85 -29.92 4.29
C ASP A 179 20.28 -29.47 5.68
N GLN A 180 20.11 -28.16 5.94
CA GLN A 180 20.43 -27.56 7.24
C GLN A 180 19.17 -27.00 7.89
N THR A 181 19.03 -27.21 9.19
CA THR A 181 17.91 -26.68 9.97
C THR A 181 18.35 -25.48 10.80
N VAL A 182 17.62 -24.39 10.71
CA VAL A 182 17.85 -23.16 11.45
C VAL A 182 16.60 -22.73 12.19
N THR A 183 16.77 -22.03 13.31
CA THR A 183 15.67 -21.43 14.06
C THR A 183 15.57 -19.96 13.68
N VAL A 184 14.37 -19.47 13.33
CA VAL A 184 14.15 -18.06 13.00
C VAL A 184 14.26 -17.23 14.27
N GLY A 185 15.29 -16.40 14.36
CA GLY A 185 15.55 -15.52 15.51
C GLY A 185 14.78 -14.20 15.43
N ALA A 186 14.68 -13.61 14.23
CA ALA A 186 13.96 -12.36 14.02
C ALA A 186 13.26 -12.34 12.64
N ILE A 187 12.24 -11.51 12.52
CA ILE A 187 11.53 -11.26 11.25
C ILE A 187 11.59 -9.77 10.94
N CYS A 188 12.28 -9.41 9.85
CA CYS A 188 12.51 -8.03 9.46
C CYS A 188 11.60 -7.56 8.33
N GLU A 189 11.36 -6.25 8.29
CA GLU A 189 10.67 -5.55 7.20
C GLU A 189 11.50 -5.65 5.91
N ASN A 190 10.86 -6.02 4.81
CA ASN A 190 11.45 -6.01 3.47
C ASN A 190 10.35 -6.07 2.42
N TYR A 191 10.51 -5.34 1.31
CA TYR A 191 9.45 -5.16 0.31
C TYR A 191 9.74 -5.86 -1.01
N MET A 192 11.02 -6.04 -1.35
CA MET A 192 11.44 -6.61 -2.63
C MET A 192 12.32 -7.83 -2.42
N SER A 193 11.99 -8.92 -3.12
CA SER A 193 12.65 -10.21 -2.97
C SER A 193 12.54 -10.77 -1.55
N HIS A 194 13.11 -11.93 -1.32
CA HIS A 194 13.05 -12.61 -0.04
C HIS A 194 14.44 -13.01 0.39
N TYR A 195 14.77 -12.73 1.63
CA TYR A 195 16.09 -13.01 2.16
C TYR A 195 16.01 -13.78 3.47
N LEU A 196 16.99 -14.64 3.64
CA LEU A 196 17.40 -15.24 4.91
C LEU A 196 18.81 -14.77 5.20
N TYR A 197 18.99 -14.01 6.26
CA TYR A 197 20.28 -13.48 6.67
C TYR A 197 20.87 -14.38 7.75
N LEU A 198 22.10 -14.84 7.54
CA LEU A 198 22.91 -15.59 8.51
C LEU A 198 24.17 -14.85 8.82
N SER A 199 24.64 -14.93 10.07
CA SER A 199 26.00 -14.49 10.41
C SER A 199 27.03 -15.42 9.78
N PRO A 200 28.28 -14.96 9.52
CA PRO A 200 29.38 -15.81 9.05
C PRO A 200 29.64 -16.99 9.99
N GLU A 201 29.56 -16.76 11.28
CA GLU A 201 29.77 -17.79 12.28
C GLU A 201 28.64 -18.83 12.27
N LYS A 202 27.40 -18.40 12.07
CA LYS A 202 26.28 -19.35 11.96
C LYS A 202 26.37 -20.17 10.70
N TYR A 203 26.82 -19.57 9.59
CA TYR A 203 27.07 -20.27 8.34
C TYR A 203 28.16 -21.33 8.53
N GLU A 204 29.30 -20.98 9.16
CA GLU A 204 30.39 -21.91 9.43
C GLU A 204 29.94 -23.06 10.39
N GLU A 205 29.12 -22.75 11.39
CA GLU A 205 28.56 -23.76 12.28
C GLU A 205 27.71 -24.80 11.52
N LEU A 206 26.88 -24.33 10.57
CA LEU A 206 25.96 -25.16 9.82
C LEU A 206 26.68 -26.01 8.76
N TYR A 207 27.63 -25.43 8.04
CA TYR A 207 28.25 -26.07 6.87
C TYR A 207 29.66 -26.59 7.13
N GLY A 208 30.26 -26.29 8.28
CA GLY A 208 31.59 -26.73 8.66
C GLY A 208 32.73 -26.05 7.89
N VAL A 209 32.43 -25.05 7.06
CA VAL A 209 33.37 -24.27 6.26
C VAL A 209 32.99 -22.80 6.27
N PRO A 210 33.98 -21.87 6.20
CA PRO A 210 33.68 -20.46 6.13
C PRO A 210 32.91 -20.12 4.84
N ALA A 211 32.16 -19.03 4.86
CA ALA A 211 31.43 -18.55 3.68
C ALA A 211 32.42 -18.00 2.63
N GLU A 212 32.31 -18.48 1.42
CA GLU A 212 33.01 -17.91 0.26
C GLU A 212 32.16 -16.76 -0.29
N TYR A 213 32.68 -15.53 -0.24
CA TYR A 213 31.96 -14.34 -0.65
C TYR A 213 32.01 -14.19 -2.19
N ASN A 214 30.86 -14.02 -2.80
CA ASN A 214 30.69 -13.88 -4.25
C ASN A 214 29.99 -12.57 -4.67
N THR A 215 29.79 -11.68 -3.71
CA THR A 215 29.12 -10.40 -3.95
C THR A 215 29.83 -9.30 -3.20
N ILE A 216 30.06 -8.17 -3.86
CA ILE A 216 30.55 -6.93 -3.22
C ILE A 216 29.44 -5.91 -3.29
N ILE A 217 28.97 -5.44 -2.14
CA ILE A 217 27.96 -4.38 -2.01
C ILE A 217 28.72 -3.09 -1.71
N TYR A 218 28.32 -1.99 -2.33
CA TYR A 218 29.00 -0.71 -2.11
C TYR A 218 28.06 0.49 -2.18
N SER A 219 28.47 1.55 -1.47
CA SER A 219 27.82 2.87 -1.49
C SER A 219 28.75 3.91 -2.07
N VAL A 220 28.23 4.89 -2.79
CA VAL A 220 28.94 5.99 -3.44
C VAL A 220 28.69 7.29 -2.68
N LYS A 221 29.71 8.14 -2.51
CA LYS A 221 29.65 9.34 -1.63
C LYS A 221 28.55 10.33 -2.01
N ASP A 222 28.39 10.62 -3.31
CA ASP A 222 27.40 11.60 -3.79
C ASP A 222 26.10 10.93 -4.27
N GLY A 223 26.05 9.58 -4.39
CA GLY A 223 24.88 8.83 -4.83
C GLY A 223 24.37 9.20 -6.23
N LYS A 224 25.27 9.74 -7.11
CA LYS A 224 24.89 10.14 -8.48
C LYS A 224 24.89 8.94 -9.41
N ASP A 225 23.78 8.74 -10.11
CA ASP A 225 23.60 7.62 -11.04
C ASP A 225 24.74 7.50 -12.06
N ASP A 226 25.20 8.60 -12.65
CA ASP A 226 26.31 8.61 -13.62
C ASP A 226 27.62 8.08 -13.02
N GLN A 227 27.88 8.32 -11.74
CA GLN A 227 29.08 7.82 -11.04
C GLN A 227 28.93 6.34 -10.73
N ILE A 228 27.76 5.93 -10.23
CA ILE A 228 27.45 4.53 -9.91
C ILE A 228 27.55 3.68 -11.18
N GLU A 229 26.96 4.13 -12.29
CA GLU A 229 26.99 3.43 -13.58
C GLU A 229 28.42 3.35 -14.15
N LYS A 230 29.21 4.41 -14.02
CA LYS A 230 30.61 4.41 -14.48
C LYS A 230 31.47 3.41 -13.68
N ILE A 231 31.31 3.36 -12.37
CA ILE A 231 32.00 2.39 -11.50
C ILE A 231 31.58 0.98 -11.88
N GLY A 232 30.28 0.71 -11.97
CA GLY A 232 29.77 -0.61 -12.30
C GLY A 232 30.11 -1.08 -13.70
N THR A 233 30.16 -0.19 -14.71
CA THR A 233 30.61 -0.51 -16.06
C THR A 233 32.10 -0.93 -16.07
N LYS A 234 32.91 -0.27 -15.25
CA LYS A 234 34.32 -0.64 -15.08
C LYS A 234 34.47 -1.99 -14.41
N LEU A 235 33.71 -2.24 -13.32
CA LEU A 235 33.71 -3.54 -12.64
C LEU A 235 33.25 -4.66 -13.57
N LEU A 236 32.18 -4.43 -14.36
CA LEU A 236 31.64 -5.41 -15.31
C LEU A 236 32.66 -5.76 -16.42
N SER A 237 33.64 -4.90 -16.69
CA SER A 237 34.70 -5.15 -17.64
C SER A 237 35.88 -5.97 -17.07
N MET A 238 35.85 -6.31 -15.77
CA MET A 238 36.90 -7.09 -15.11
C MET A 238 36.57 -8.59 -15.19
N ASP A 239 37.62 -9.41 -15.33
CA ASP A 239 37.46 -10.85 -15.41
C ASP A 239 36.92 -11.42 -14.08
N GLY A 240 35.96 -12.32 -14.19
CA GLY A 240 35.28 -12.92 -13.02
C GLY A 240 34.08 -12.17 -12.49
N VAL A 241 33.74 -10.99 -13.02
CA VAL A 241 32.51 -10.30 -12.71
C VAL A 241 31.37 -10.78 -13.62
N LEU A 242 30.33 -11.30 -13.04
CA LEU A 242 29.17 -11.82 -13.77
C LEU A 242 28.12 -10.73 -14.06
N ASN A 243 27.87 -9.89 -13.08
CA ASN A 243 26.82 -8.85 -13.17
C ASN A 243 27.07 -7.74 -12.15
N VAL A 244 26.57 -6.54 -12.47
CA VAL A 244 26.45 -5.43 -11.53
C VAL A 244 24.99 -5.00 -11.49
N SER A 245 24.40 -5.02 -10.31
CA SER A 245 23.03 -4.60 -10.06
C SER A 245 23.04 -3.21 -9.43
N TYR A 246 22.41 -2.25 -10.07
CA TYR A 246 22.28 -0.89 -9.57
C TYR A 246 20.93 -0.70 -8.91
N THR A 247 20.89 -0.12 -7.73
CA THR A 247 19.65 0.20 -7.01
C THR A 247 18.76 1.12 -7.85
N SER A 248 19.33 2.18 -8.44
CA SER A 248 18.61 3.10 -9.32
C SER A 248 17.97 2.43 -10.54
N SER A 249 18.65 1.43 -11.14
CA SER A 249 18.08 0.66 -12.25
C SER A 249 16.93 -0.25 -11.83
N ILE A 250 16.95 -0.74 -10.61
CA ILE A 250 15.85 -1.54 -10.05
C ILE A 250 14.68 -0.62 -9.76
N GLU A 251 14.92 0.53 -9.13
CA GLU A 251 13.93 1.58 -8.91
C GLU A 251 13.25 2.01 -10.22
N GLY A 252 14.03 2.29 -11.26
CA GLY A 252 13.50 2.68 -12.58
C GLY A 252 12.65 1.60 -13.23
N ARG A 253 13.05 0.33 -13.15
CA ARG A 253 12.25 -0.79 -13.67
C ARG A 253 10.95 -0.99 -12.87
N LEU A 254 11.00 -0.81 -11.55
CA LEU A 254 9.82 -0.85 -10.70
C LEU A 254 8.88 0.30 -11.03
N ASP A 255 9.38 1.51 -11.20
CA ASP A 255 8.57 2.67 -11.58
C ASP A 255 7.87 2.45 -12.93
N ASP A 256 8.55 1.90 -13.93
CA ASP A 256 7.95 1.54 -15.22
C ASP A 256 6.89 0.43 -15.10
N MET A 257 7.12 -0.59 -14.26
CA MET A 257 6.13 -1.61 -13.96
C MET A 257 4.91 -1.00 -13.24
N LEU A 258 5.14 -0.15 -12.25
CA LEU A 258 4.10 0.55 -11.50
C LEU A 258 3.30 1.51 -12.38
N ARG A 259 3.93 2.14 -13.38
CA ARG A 259 3.21 2.98 -14.37
C ARG A 259 2.20 2.16 -15.19
N SER A 260 2.49 0.91 -15.50
CA SER A 260 1.52 0.03 -16.18
C SER A 260 0.31 -0.27 -15.29
N LEU A 261 0.50 -0.44 -13.98
CA LEU A 261 -0.56 -0.62 -13.00
C LEU A 261 -1.39 0.66 -12.81
N ASN A 262 -0.84 1.82 -13.10
CA ASN A 262 -1.54 3.11 -12.97
C ASN A 262 -2.81 3.15 -13.84
N LEU A 263 -2.78 2.54 -15.03
CA LEU A 263 -3.96 2.41 -15.88
C LEU A 263 -5.09 1.63 -15.18
N VAL A 264 -4.73 0.52 -14.52
CA VAL A 264 -5.70 -0.31 -13.77
C VAL A 264 -6.29 0.49 -12.61
N ILE A 265 -5.46 1.23 -11.88
CA ILE A 265 -5.90 2.10 -10.77
C ILE A 265 -6.85 3.19 -11.27
N VAL A 266 -6.52 3.85 -12.38
CA VAL A 266 -7.38 4.88 -12.99
C VAL A 266 -8.72 4.28 -13.40
N VAL A 267 -8.72 3.10 -14.04
CA VAL A 267 -9.97 2.39 -14.42
C VAL A 267 -10.80 2.06 -13.18
N LEU A 268 -10.18 1.61 -12.08
CA LEU A 268 -10.87 1.35 -10.81
C LEU A 268 -11.51 2.62 -10.23
N ILE A 269 -10.78 3.73 -10.19
CA ILE A 269 -11.27 5.01 -9.66
C ILE A 269 -12.42 5.54 -10.54
N VAL A 270 -12.28 5.48 -11.86
CA VAL A 270 -13.31 5.92 -12.80
C VAL A 270 -14.56 5.03 -12.66
N SER A 271 -14.38 3.72 -12.57
CA SER A 271 -15.50 2.77 -12.40
C SER A 271 -16.23 2.99 -11.07
N ALA A 272 -15.48 3.21 -9.98
CA ALA A 272 -16.04 3.56 -8.68
C ALA A 272 -16.81 4.89 -8.73
N GLY A 273 -16.28 5.87 -9.46
CA GLY A 273 -16.94 7.16 -9.71
C GLY A 273 -18.24 7.02 -10.51
N MET A 274 -18.23 6.24 -11.58
CA MET A 274 -19.45 5.94 -12.36
C MET A 274 -20.50 5.21 -11.51
N LEU A 275 -20.08 4.24 -10.72
CA LEU A 275 -20.96 3.55 -9.77
C LEU A 275 -21.54 4.52 -8.75
N ALA A 276 -20.73 5.41 -8.19
CA ALA A 276 -21.17 6.45 -7.27
C ALA A 276 -22.24 7.34 -7.91
N PHE A 277 -22.01 7.77 -9.16
CA PHE A 277 -23.00 8.56 -9.91
C PHE A 277 -24.33 7.81 -10.06
N VAL A 278 -24.31 6.56 -10.54
CA VAL A 278 -25.52 5.76 -10.74
C VAL A 278 -26.27 5.54 -9.43
N VAL A 279 -25.57 5.17 -8.37
CA VAL A 279 -26.17 4.92 -7.05
C VAL A 279 -26.78 6.20 -6.49
N LEU A 280 -26.05 7.32 -6.50
CA LEU A 280 -26.53 8.61 -6.01
C LEU A 280 -27.72 9.12 -6.84
N TYR A 281 -27.66 8.97 -8.16
CA TYR A 281 -28.78 9.34 -9.03
C TYR A 281 -30.06 8.54 -8.70
N ASN A 282 -29.94 7.20 -8.56
CA ASN A 282 -31.07 6.35 -8.21
C ASN A 282 -31.62 6.66 -6.82
N LEU A 283 -30.76 6.85 -5.82
CA LEU A 283 -31.18 7.21 -4.46
C LEU A 283 -31.91 8.56 -4.43
N ASN A 284 -31.39 9.57 -5.14
CA ASN A 284 -32.05 10.87 -5.25
C ASN A 284 -33.36 10.78 -6.01
N ASN A 285 -33.42 9.97 -7.06
CA ASN A 285 -34.64 9.75 -7.81
C ASN A 285 -35.74 9.14 -6.94
N ILE A 286 -35.44 8.09 -6.19
CA ILE A 286 -36.35 7.46 -5.23
C ILE A 286 -36.79 8.48 -4.16
N ASN A 287 -35.84 9.24 -3.60
CA ASN A 287 -36.14 10.26 -2.59
C ASN A 287 -37.15 11.31 -3.10
N ILE A 288 -36.97 11.80 -4.32
CA ILE A 288 -37.89 12.78 -4.94
C ILE A 288 -39.26 12.15 -5.23
N THR A 289 -39.28 10.93 -5.79
CA THR A 289 -40.54 10.24 -6.15
C THR A 289 -41.39 9.92 -4.90
N GLU A 290 -40.78 9.42 -3.83
CA GLU A 290 -41.49 9.13 -2.58
C GLU A 290 -42.04 10.38 -1.90
N ARG A 291 -41.43 11.55 -2.12
CA ARG A 291 -41.84 12.82 -1.52
C ARG A 291 -42.52 13.77 -2.49
N GLN A 292 -42.90 13.30 -3.65
CA GLN A 292 -43.49 14.13 -4.71
C GLN A 292 -44.68 14.94 -4.22
N ARG A 293 -45.58 14.35 -3.39
CA ARG A 293 -46.70 15.04 -2.80
C ARG A 293 -46.29 16.13 -1.81
N GLU A 294 -45.34 15.86 -0.91
CA GLU A 294 -44.82 16.87 0.02
C GLU A 294 -44.20 18.05 -0.75
N LEU A 295 -43.43 17.76 -1.79
CA LEU A 295 -42.79 18.78 -2.64
C LEU A 295 -43.80 19.58 -3.45
N ALA A 296 -44.84 18.94 -3.99
CA ALA A 296 -45.93 19.60 -4.66
C ALA A 296 -46.72 20.50 -3.71
N THR A 297 -47.00 20.07 -2.47
CA THR A 297 -47.67 20.89 -1.46
C THR A 297 -46.85 22.16 -1.12
N LEU A 298 -45.50 22.06 -1.02
CA LEU A 298 -44.63 23.23 -0.82
C LEU A 298 -44.75 24.22 -1.97
N LYS A 299 -44.76 23.73 -3.24
CA LYS A 299 -44.93 24.58 -4.41
C LYS A 299 -46.31 25.29 -4.42
N VAL A 300 -47.37 24.58 -4.04
CA VAL A 300 -48.71 25.17 -3.91
C VAL A 300 -48.79 26.23 -2.82
N LEU A 301 -48.02 26.08 -1.73
CA LEU A 301 -47.88 27.07 -0.66
C LEU A 301 -47.03 28.29 -1.07
N GLY A 302 -46.52 28.34 -2.33
CA GLY A 302 -45.83 29.49 -2.87
C GLY A 302 -44.31 29.44 -2.76
N PHE A 303 -43.70 28.31 -2.41
CA PHE A 303 -42.25 28.14 -2.41
C PHE A 303 -41.71 28.08 -3.85
N TYR A 304 -40.64 28.80 -4.11
CA TYR A 304 -39.97 28.77 -5.41
C TYR A 304 -39.22 27.43 -5.63
N ASP A 305 -39.04 27.06 -6.90
CA ASP A 305 -38.34 25.82 -7.29
C ASP A 305 -36.96 25.66 -6.62
N GLY A 306 -36.22 26.77 -6.45
CA GLY A 306 -34.93 26.78 -5.77
C GLY A 306 -35.01 26.51 -4.28
N GLU A 307 -36.07 26.94 -3.62
CA GLU A 307 -36.29 26.71 -2.17
C GLU A 307 -36.66 25.26 -1.89
N VAL A 308 -37.53 24.68 -2.76
CA VAL A 308 -37.89 23.26 -2.71
C VAL A 308 -36.68 22.39 -2.99
N ALA A 309 -35.85 22.73 -3.98
CA ALA A 309 -34.59 22.05 -4.27
C ALA A 309 -33.62 22.14 -3.09
N SER A 310 -33.45 23.32 -2.49
CA SER A 310 -32.60 23.52 -1.32
C SER A 310 -33.00 22.66 -0.12
N TYR A 311 -34.32 22.43 0.06
CA TYR A 311 -34.82 21.56 1.11
C TYR A 311 -34.37 20.10 0.92
N VAL A 312 -34.47 19.58 -0.29
CA VAL A 312 -34.02 18.22 -0.65
C VAL A 312 -32.49 18.10 -0.57
N TYR A 313 -31.76 19.09 -1.08
CA TYR A 313 -30.30 19.04 -1.18
C TYR A 313 -29.60 19.11 0.18
N ARG A 314 -30.14 19.82 1.16
CA ARG A 314 -29.60 19.82 2.53
C ARG A 314 -29.62 18.43 3.14
N GLU A 315 -30.68 17.66 2.89
CA GLU A 315 -30.78 16.28 3.35
C GLU A 315 -29.73 15.40 2.66
N ASN A 316 -29.59 15.54 1.35
CA ASN A 316 -28.62 14.79 0.55
C ASN A 316 -27.17 15.11 0.93
N ILE A 317 -26.84 16.39 1.17
CA ILE A 317 -25.50 16.79 1.61
C ILE A 317 -25.18 16.19 2.98
N LEU A 318 -26.12 16.23 3.93
CA LEU A 318 -25.93 15.63 5.23
C LEU A 318 -25.70 14.12 5.13
N LEU A 319 -26.49 13.43 4.31
CA LEU A 319 -26.34 12.00 4.05
C LEU A 319 -25.02 11.68 3.35
N THR A 320 -24.56 12.56 2.44
CA THR A 320 -23.27 12.40 1.78
C THR A 320 -22.12 12.50 2.79
N ILE A 321 -22.15 13.48 3.70
CA ILE A 321 -21.12 13.62 4.74
C ILE A 321 -21.09 12.40 5.66
N ILE A 322 -22.25 11.99 6.19
CA ILE A 322 -22.34 10.82 7.08
C ILE A 322 -21.94 9.54 6.33
N GLY A 323 -22.44 9.36 5.10
CA GLY A 323 -22.11 8.22 4.25
C GLY A 323 -20.62 8.16 3.92
N SER A 324 -19.98 9.32 3.67
CA SER A 324 -18.52 9.39 3.43
C SER A 324 -17.72 8.99 4.65
N VAL A 325 -18.10 9.42 5.86
CA VAL A 325 -17.40 8.99 7.09
C VAL A 325 -17.53 7.48 7.31
N VAL A 326 -18.74 6.93 7.13
CA VAL A 326 -18.94 5.46 7.18
C VAL A 326 -18.14 4.77 6.08
N GLY A 327 -18.12 5.36 4.89
CA GLY A 327 -17.35 4.85 3.74
C GLY A 327 -15.84 4.85 3.95
N MET A 328 -15.29 5.85 4.66
CA MET A 328 -13.86 5.84 5.04
C MET A 328 -13.53 4.64 5.93
N VAL A 329 -14.36 4.35 6.92
CA VAL A 329 -14.16 3.21 7.81
C VAL A 329 -14.28 1.89 7.04
N LEU A 330 -15.34 1.73 6.25
CA LEU A 330 -15.55 0.54 5.43
C LEU A 330 -14.43 0.39 4.38
N GLY A 331 -13.99 1.50 3.77
CA GLY A 331 -12.91 1.53 2.80
C GLY A 331 -11.58 1.08 3.39
N ASN A 332 -11.26 1.52 4.60
CA ASN A 332 -10.05 1.09 5.30
C ASN A 332 -10.09 -0.42 5.63
N LEU A 333 -11.24 -0.93 6.09
CA LEU A 333 -11.41 -2.36 6.34
C LEU A 333 -11.29 -3.19 5.05
N LEU A 334 -11.95 -2.74 3.98
CA LEU A 334 -11.92 -3.40 2.68
C LEU A 334 -10.52 -3.35 2.06
N HIS A 335 -9.84 -2.19 2.13
CA HIS A 335 -8.47 -2.03 1.65
C HIS A 335 -7.52 -3.01 2.34
N ARG A 336 -7.63 -3.15 3.66
CA ARG A 336 -6.81 -4.07 4.45
C ARG A 336 -6.95 -5.53 3.99
N TYR A 337 -8.15 -5.92 3.60
CA TYR A 337 -8.40 -7.25 3.04
C TYR A 337 -7.85 -7.38 1.63
N ILE A 338 -8.11 -6.39 0.76
CA ILE A 338 -7.72 -6.42 -0.65
C ILE A 338 -6.20 -6.40 -0.79
N ILE A 339 -5.47 -5.55 -0.03
CA ILE A 339 -4.02 -5.44 -0.13
C ILE A 339 -3.33 -6.78 0.15
N LEU A 340 -3.82 -7.53 1.13
CA LEU A 340 -3.31 -8.87 1.46
C LEU A 340 -3.61 -9.92 0.39
N THR A 341 -4.71 -9.74 -0.37
CA THR A 341 -5.16 -10.70 -1.38
C THR A 341 -4.54 -10.46 -2.75
N VAL A 342 -4.29 -9.16 -3.08
CA VAL A 342 -3.74 -8.75 -4.39
C VAL A 342 -2.20 -8.77 -4.38
N GLU A 343 -1.58 -8.80 -3.21
CA GLU A 343 -0.14 -8.82 -3.04
C GLU A 343 0.50 -10.03 -3.74
N VAL A 344 1.49 -9.76 -4.59
CA VAL A 344 2.24 -10.80 -5.31
C VAL A 344 3.20 -11.53 -4.38
N GLU A 345 3.64 -12.74 -4.78
CA GLU A 345 4.56 -13.51 -3.95
C GLU A 345 5.93 -12.84 -3.80
N GLU A 346 6.44 -12.22 -4.86
CA GLU A 346 7.80 -11.67 -4.92
C GLU A 346 7.96 -10.32 -4.20
N ALA A 347 6.84 -9.65 -3.86
CA ALA A 347 6.89 -8.32 -3.24
C ALA A 347 5.86 -8.17 -2.13
N MET A 348 6.22 -7.45 -1.09
CA MET A 348 5.31 -6.98 -0.04
C MET A 348 4.85 -5.56 -0.39
N PHE A 349 3.55 -5.29 -0.30
CA PHE A 349 3.02 -3.95 -0.55
C PHE A 349 3.03 -3.11 0.73
N GLY A 350 3.13 -1.79 0.57
CA GLY A 350 2.91 -0.85 1.67
C GLY A 350 1.54 -1.08 2.35
N ARG A 351 1.42 -0.75 3.62
CA ARG A 351 0.20 -1.02 4.41
C ARG A 351 -0.57 0.24 4.78
N GLN A 352 -0.06 1.40 4.42
CA GLN A 352 -0.60 2.68 4.86
C GLN A 352 -1.31 3.40 3.72
N ILE A 353 -2.49 3.91 4.01
CA ILE A 353 -3.19 4.84 3.11
C ILE A 353 -2.83 6.25 3.55
N HIS A 354 -2.31 7.06 2.65
CA HIS A 354 -1.99 8.45 2.93
C HIS A 354 -3.26 9.28 3.19
N TRP A 355 -3.15 10.29 4.06
CA TRP A 355 -4.29 11.16 4.38
C TRP A 355 -4.84 11.90 3.15
N GLN A 356 -3.98 12.19 2.15
CA GLN A 356 -4.38 12.79 0.88
C GLN A 356 -5.38 11.91 0.12
N SER A 357 -5.22 10.61 0.15
CA SER A 357 -6.10 9.64 -0.53
C SER A 357 -7.49 9.59 0.09
N TYR A 358 -7.60 9.75 1.40
CA TYR A 358 -8.89 9.95 2.07
C TYR A 358 -9.53 11.28 1.65
N LEU A 359 -8.73 12.35 1.58
CA LEU A 359 -9.20 13.67 1.14
C LEU A 359 -9.70 13.64 -0.31
N TYR A 360 -8.93 13.05 -1.23
CA TYR A 360 -9.35 12.92 -2.63
C TYR A 360 -10.60 12.09 -2.77
N SER A 361 -10.70 10.95 -2.10
CA SER A 361 -11.90 10.12 -2.10
C SER A 361 -13.12 10.89 -1.60
N PHE A 362 -12.97 11.68 -0.54
CA PHE A 362 -14.04 12.54 -0.02
C PHE A 362 -14.44 13.63 -1.01
N LEU A 363 -13.48 14.36 -1.57
CA LEU A 363 -13.75 15.42 -2.54
C LEU A 363 -14.44 14.89 -3.79
N PHE A 364 -14.01 13.74 -4.33
CA PHE A 364 -14.68 13.11 -5.47
C PHE A 364 -16.11 12.68 -5.12
N THR A 365 -16.34 12.07 -3.95
CA THR A 365 -17.68 11.68 -3.52
C THR A 365 -18.60 12.89 -3.38
N VAL A 366 -18.12 13.99 -2.80
CA VAL A 366 -18.87 15.25 -2.69
C VAL A 366 -19.12 15.84 -4.07
N ALA A 367 -18.13 15.87 -4.97
CA ALA A 367 -18.27 16.37 -6.33
C ALA A 367 -19.33 15.59 -7.12
N PHE A 368 -19.33 14.26 -7.03
CA PHE A 368 -20.39 13.43 -7.65
C PHE A 368 -21.75 13.70 -7.02
N SER A 369 -21.83 13.86 -5.69
CA SER A 369 -23.09 14.21 -5.03
C SER A 369 -23.65 15.56 -5.50
N LEU A 370 -22.80 16.58 -5.63
CA LEU A 370 -23.19 17.89 -6.13
C LEU A 370 -23.61 17.82 -7.61
N PHE A 371 -22.88 17.06 -8.43
CA PHE A 371 -23.21 16.86 -9.84
C PHE A 371 -24.56 16.17 -10.02
N VAL A 372 -24.83 15.11 -9.24
CA VAL A 372 -26.13 14.44 -9.24
C VAL A 372 -27.24 15.38 -8.78
N ASN A 373 -27.03 16.17 -7.73
CA ASN A 373 -27.99 17.16 -7.28
C ASN A 373 -28.30 18.18 -8.38
N TRP A 374 -27.29 18.63 -9.11
CA TRP A 374 -27.45 19.54 -10.25
C TRP A 374 -28.29 18.91 -11.38
N VAL A 375 -28.03 17.66 -11.75
CA VAL A 375 -28.85 16.92 -12.74
C VAL A 375 -30.28 16.76 -12.27
N MET A 376 -30.48 16.44 -10.99
CA MET A 376 -31.81 16.24 -10.39
C MET A 376 -32.62 17.54 -10.24
N PHE A 377 -31.95 18.70 -10.24
CA PHE A 377 -32.63 20.00 -10.23
C PHE A 377 -33.61 20.14 -11.41
N TYR A 378 -33.18 19.72 -12.61
CA TYR A 378 -34.03 19.75 -13.79
C TYR A 378 -35.24 18.83 -13.68
N LYS A 379 -35.12 17.74 -12.93
CA LYS A 379 -36.24 16.82 -12.66
C LYS A 379 -37.19 17.40 -11.63
N LEU A 380 -36.71 18.03 -10.57
CA LEU A 380 -37.53 18.72 -9.57
C LEU A 380 -38.37 19.84 -10.18
N LYS A 381 -37.81 20.56 -11.16
CA LYS A 381 -38.52 21.64 -11.86
C LYS A 381 -39.72 21.12 -12.65
N LYS A 382 -39.68 19.88 -13.20
CA LYS A 382 -40.70 19.26 -13.99
C LYS A 382 -41.83 18.60 -13.20
N ILE A 383 -41.84 18.68 -11.86
CA ILE A 383 -42.94 18.12 -11.06
C ILE A 383 -44.20 18.93 -11.27
N ASP A 384 -45.23 18.30 -11.86
CA ASP A 384 -46.55 18.88 -12.02
C ASP A 384 -47.31 18.86 -10.68
N MET A 385 -47.72 20.06 -10.25
CA MET A 385 -48.42 20.25 -8.99
C MET A 385 -49.83 19.64 -9.02
N VAL A 386 -50.52 19.75 -10.16
CA VAL A 386 -51.92 19.32 -10.31
C VAL A 386 -52.04 17.80 -10.36
N GLU A 387 -51.17 17.17 -11.15
CA GLU A 387 -51.13 15.71 -11.34
C GLU A 387 -50.68 15.00 -10.07
N SER A 388 -49.69 15.59 -9.37
CA SER A 388 -49.14 15.03 -8.10
C SER A 388 -50.14 15.06 -6.95
N LEU A 389 -51.12 15.95 -6.95
CA LEU A 389 -52.16 16.05 -5.93
C LEU A 389 -53.47 15.30 -6.30
N LYS A 390 -53.72 15.07 -7.63
CA LYS A 390 -54.91 14.35 -8.13
C LYS A 390 -54.83 12.82 -8.03
N SER A 391 -53.67 12.22 -7.77
CA SER A 391 -53.47 10.75 -7.75
C SER A 391 -54.05 10.07 -6.49
N VAL A 392 -55.25 10.46 -6.03
CA VAL A 392 -56.01 9.83 -4.95
C VAL A 392 -57.43 9.59 -5.45
N GLU A 393 -57.58 8.73 -6.42
CA GLU A 393 -58.79 7.95 -6.67
C GLU A 393 -58.38 6.54 -7.09
#